data_15cac2a56341c9e953685242ee466bc7
#
_entry.id   15cac2a56341c9e953685242ee466bc7
#
_cell.length_a   1.000
_cell.length_b   1.000
_cell.length_c   1.000
_cell.angle_alpha   90.00
_cell.angle_beta   90.00
_cell.angle_gamma   90.00
#
_symmetry.space_group_name_H-M   'P 1'
#
loop_
_entity.id
_entity.type
_entity.pdbx_description
1 polymer ?
#
loop_
_entity_poly.entity_id
_entity_poly.type
_entity_poly.pdbx_seq_one_letter_code
_entity_poly.pdbx_strand_id
1 'polypeptide(L)'
;MDLETKEMTYYASGNYTSLVNPGSSIKGATVYMGLMEGVISPGEVIIDKTMNIAGEEFSSYEEHGPVNDITALQVSSNIYMFNIAIRLAHGTYVEGEPLQVNDVPETLNLMRSYYTRFGLGNLTGIDVPGEVAGYQSVNTLAGMLLNYSIGQFDMYTPVQLLEYISTVATTGYTYKPRIYSYATEVNSSEVVEVYESELRNKLEGEKSDEYLNRVQQGFRACVTGGDCGSQIKERKQSVAGKTGTAEVGDWTTAIFVGYAPYEQPKVAFACAAPTSSVNLQSVSANICTDTVTNKVLDKYFELYPQ
;
A
#
# COMPACT_ATOMS: atom_id res chain seq x y z
N MET A 1 22.71 -1.36 -6.93
CA MET A 1 23.91 -2.07 -7.48
C MET A 1 24.12 -1.58 -8.89
N ASP A 2 25.27 -1.02 -9.16
CA ASP A 2 25.68 -0.70 -10.52
C ASP A 2 25.88 -2.02 -11.30
N LEU A 3 25.26 -2.14 -12.47
CA LEU A 3 25.30 -3.41 -13.23
C LEU A 3 26.60 -3.60 -14.00
N GLU A 4 27.34 -2.53 -14.28
CA GLU A 4 28.65 -2.56 -14.95
C GLU A 4 29.77 -2.81 -13.96
N THR A 5 29.81 -2.05 -12.87
CA THR A 5 30.88 -2.14 -11.86
C THR A 5 30.65 -3.18 -10.80
N LYS A 6 29.44 -3.71 -10.65
CA LYS A 6 28.99 -4.58 -9.55
C LYS A 6 29.06 -3.92 -8.17
N GLU A 7 29.26 -2.63 -8.10
CA GLU A 7 29.31 -1.91 -6.85
C GLU A 7 27.90 -1.76 -6.23
N MET A 8 27.81 -1.98 -4.95
CA MET A 8 26.61 -1.77 -4.13
C MET A 8 26.69 -0.37 -3.52
N THR A 9 25.82 0.51 -3.96
CA THR A 9 25.66 1.83 -3.32
C THR A 9 24.54 1.76 -2.28
N TYR A 10 24.87 2.09 -1.05
CA TYR A 10 23.88 2.23 0.02
C TYR A 10 23.25 3.62 -0.03
N TYR A 11 21.94 3.66 -0.25
CA TYR A 11 21.16 4.89 -0.25
C TYR A 11 20.11 4.80 0.87
N ALA A 12 20.57 4.86 2.11
CA ALA A 12 19.71 4.72 3.29
C ALA A 12 18.59 5.78 3.37
N SER A 13 18.88 7.03 2.96
CA SER A 13 17.89 8.10 2.90
C SER A 13 16.78 7.85 1.86
N GLY A 14 16.95 6.97 0.90
CA GLY A 14 15.93 6.61 -0.08
C GLY A 14 14.61 6.15 0.55
N ASN A 15 14.66 5.59 1.75
CA ASN A 15 13.45 5.16 2.44
C ASN A 15 12.49 6.29 2.82
N TYR A 16 12.99 7.53 2.98
CA TYR A 16 12.20 8.71 3.36
C TYR A 16 12.35 9.89 2.40
N THR A 17 13.12 9.73 1.31
CA THR A 17 13.33 10.78 0.28
C THR A 17 12.97 10.33 -1.13
N SER A 18 13.00 9.03 -1.44
CA SER A 18 12.64 8.53 -2.77
C SER A 18 11.13 8.34 -2.90
N LEU A 19 10.59 8.82 -4.01
CA LEU A 19 9.17 8.72 -4.32
C LEU A 19 8.89 7.53 -5.24
N VAL A 20 7.88 6.76 -4.90
CA VAL A 20 7.39 5.64 -5.71
C VAL A 20 5.87 5.72 -5.88
N ASN A 21 5.38 5.32 -7.03
CA ASN A 21 3.95 5.06 -7.20
C ASN A 21 3.62 3.77 -6.45
N PRO A 22 2.70 3.79 -5.49
CA PRO A 22 2.43 2.63 -4.64
C PRO A 22 1.74 1.48 -5.38
N GLY A 23 1.07 1.77 -6.51
CA GLY A 23 0.28 0.79 -7.23
C GLY A 23 -0.74 0.09 -6.31
N SER A 24 -1.07 -1.13 -6.63
CA SER A 24 -2.08 -1.91 -5.90
C SER A 24 -1.82 -2.12 -4.41
N SER A 25 -0.64 -1.75 -3.89
CA SER A 25 -0.33 -1.91 -2.46
C SER A 25 -1.25 -1.09 -1.55
N ILE A 26 -1.79 0.06 -2.05
CA ILE A 26 -2.68 0.92 -1.26
C ILE A 26 -4.17 0.59 -1.35
N LYS A 27 -4.57 -0.42 -2.13
CA LYS A 27 -5.98 -0.79 -2.33
C LYS A 27 -6.74 -1.09 -1.02
N GLY A 28 -6.02 -1.46 0.04
CA GLY A 28 -6.62 -1.60 1.36
C GLY A 28 -7.20 -0.29 1.89
N ALA A 29 -6.51 0.84 1.70
CA ALA A 29 -7.04 2.15 2.06
C ALA A 29 -8.24 2.54 1.18
N THR A 30 -8.22 2.19 -0.11
CA THR A 30 -9.35 2.41 -1.02
C THR A 30 -10.60 1.64 -0.58
N VAL A 31 -10.46 0.35 -0.24
CA VAL A 31 -11.58 -0.47 0.25
C VAL A 31 -12.10 0.07 1.58
N TYR A 32 -11.22 0.37 2.53
CA TYR A 32 -11.60 0.95 3.80
C TYR A 32 -12.41 2.25 3.62
N MET A 33 -11.93 3.16 2.77
CA MET A 33 -12.62 4.40 2.44
C MET A 33 -14.00 4.12 1.83
N GLY A 34 -14.11 3.22 0.86
CA GLY A 34 -15.38 2.86 0.23
C GLY A 34 -16.41 2.32 1.22
N LEU A 35 -15.97 1.54 2.21
CA LEU A 35 -16.82 1.04 3.30
C LEU A 35 -17.21 2.16 4.29
N MET A 36 -16.29 3.05 4.65
CA MET A 36 -16.53 4.16 5.57
C MET A 36 -17.51 5.19 4.99
N GLU A 37 -17.39 5.51 3.69
CA GLU A 37 -18.30 6.41 2.97
C GLU A 37 -19.62 5.73 2.56
N GLY A 38 -19.75 4.41 2.80
CA GLY A 38 -20.97 3.66 2.49
C GLY A 38 -21.24 3.50 1.00
N VAL A 39 -20.26 3.78 0.13
CA VAL A 39 -20.39 3.59 -1.32
C VAL A 39 -20.25 2.12 -1.73
N ILE A 40 -19.74 1.29 -0.84
CA ILE A 40 -19.83 -0.18 -0.87
C ILE A 40 -20.25 -0.71 0.49
N SER A 41 -20.87 -1.88 0.51
CA SER A 41 -21.24 -2.60 1.74
C SER A 41 -20.31 -3.80 1.96
N PRO A 42 -20.09 -4.23 3.22
CA PRO A 42 -19.34 -5.45 3.52
C PRO A 42 -19.87 -6.67 2.74
N GLY A 43 -19.02 -7.31 1.96
CA GLY A 43 -19.38 -8.48 1.15
C GLY A 43 -20.11 -8.15 -0.16
N GLU A 44 -20.30 -6.88 -0.50
CA GLU A 44 -20.92 -6.50 -1.76
C GLU A 44 -20.14 -7.04 -2.96
N VAL A 45 -20.83 -7.71 -3.86
CA VAL A 45 -20.24 -8.32 -5.05
C VAL A 45 -20.32 -7.37 -6.24
N ILE A 46 -19.18 -7.12 -6.87
CA ILE A 46 -19.04 -6.40 -8.13
C ILE A 46 -18.44 -7.37 -9.14
N ILE A 47 -18.89 -7.29 -10.40
CA ILE A 47 -18.34 -8.12 -11.48
C ILE A 47 -17.08 -7.46 -12.01
N ASP A 48 -15.94 -8.10 -11.79
CA ASP A 48 -14.66 -7.69 -12.36
C ASP A 48 -14.63 -8.11 -13.84
N LYS A 49 -14.94 -7.14 -14.67
CA LYS A 49 -14.95 -7.23 -16.13
C LYS A 49 -14.42 -5.92 -16.70
N THR A 50 -13.67 -6.00 -17.78
CA THR A 50 -13.15 -4.85 -18.53
C THR A 50 -14.23 -3.80 -18.78
N MET A 51 -13.92 -2.55 -18.47
CA MET A 51 -14.77 -1.38 -18.69
C MET A 51 -14.25 -0.61 -19.91
N ASN A 52 -15.12 -0.27 -20.83
CA ASN A 52 -14.80 0.66 -21.93
C ASN A 52 -15.33 2.05 -21.56
N ILE A 53 -14.44 3.02 -21.43
CA ILE A 53 -14.77 4.42 -21.11
C ILE A 53 -14.32 5.27 -22.29
N ALA A 54 -15.26 5.79 -23.06
CA ALA A 54 -15.01 6.63 -24.24
C ALA A 54 -14.03 6.00 -25.26
N GLY A 55 -14.02 4.68 -25.40
CA GLY A 55 -13.13 3.95 -26.32
C GLY A 55 -11.81 3.50 -25.71
N GLU A 56 -11.52 3.83 -24.45
CA GLU A 56 -10.36 3.35 -23.69
C GLU A 56 -10.77 2.19 -22.78
N GLU A 57 -9.93 1.16 -22.72
CA GLU A 57 -10.16 -0.02 -21.87
C GLU A 57 -9.50 0.16 -20.50
N PHE A 58 -10.29 -0.07 -19.45
CA PHE A 58 -9.87 -0.10 -18.06
C PHE A 58 -10.12 -1.51 -17.52
N SER A 59 -9.08 -2.19 -17.07
CA SER A 59 -9.18 -3.59 -16.66
C SER A 59 -8.34 -3.91 -15.43
N SER A 60 -8.63 -5.03 -14.80
CA SER A 60 -7.68 -5.79 -13.99
C SER A 60 -6.68 -6.49 -14.91
N TYR A 61 -5.64 -7.15 -14.37
CA TYR A 61 -4.69 -7.88 -15.20
C TYR A 61 -5.33 -9.08 -15.91
N GLU A 62 -6.43 -9.59 -15.36
CA GLU A 62 -7.37 -10.54 -15.97
C GLU A 62 -8.79 -10.29 -15.44
N GLU A 63 -9.82 -10.78 -16.12
CA GLU A 63 -11.20 -10.69 -15.64
C GLU A 63 -11.46 -11.75 -14.55
N HIS A 64 -11.76 -11.32 -13.33
CA HIS A 64 -11.97 -12.22 -12.18
C HIS A 64 -13.44 -12.62 -11.97
N GLY A 65 -14.37 -11.99 -12.69
CA GLY A 65 -15.80 -12.23 -12.50
C GLY A 65 -16.31 -11.65 -11.16
N PRO A 66 -17.15 -12.37 -10.40
CA PRO A 66 -17.74 -11.84 -9.17
C PRO A 66 -16.70 -11.78 -8.03
N VAL A 67 -16.40 -10.58 -7.53
CA VAL A 67 -15.52 -10.32 -6.40
C VAL A 67 -16.20 -9.41 -5.38
N ASN A 68 -15.93 -9.63 -4.09
CA ASN A 68 -16.31 -8.74 -3.01
C ASN A 68 -15.08 -7.99 -2.47
N ASP A 69 -15.25 -7.14 -1.46
CA ASP A 69 -14.18 -6.34 -0.86
C ASP A 69 -12.95 -7.15 -0.40
N ILE A 70 -13.14 -8.36 0.13
CA ILE A 70 -12.04 -9.26 0.55
C ILE A 70 -11.39 -9.92 -0.68
N THR A 71 -12.19 -10.52 -1.55
CA THR A 71 -11.66 -11.21 -2.73
C THR A 71 -11.10 -10.25 -3.77
N ALA A 72 -11.60 -9.01 -3.85
CA ALA A 72 -11.01 -7.96 -4.68
C ALA A 72 -9.58 -7.59 -4.23
N LEU A 73 -9.31 -7.58 -2.92
CA LEU A 73 -7.95 -7.41 -2.40
C LEU A 73 -7.10 -8.66 -2.66
N GLN A 74 -7.68 -9.86 -2.54
CA GLN A 74 -7.00 -11.14 -2.81
C GLN A 74 -6.45 -11.19 -4.24
N VAL A 75 -7.30 -10.93 -5.24
CA VAL A 75 -6.94 -10.99 -6.66
C VAL A 75 -6.50 -9.64 -7.24
N SER A 76 -6.34 -8.64 -6.38
CA SER A 76 -5.92 -7.30 -6.81
C SER A 76 -6.82 -6.64 -7.87
N SER A 77 -8.14 -6.80 -7.78
CA SER A 77 -9.11 -6.23 -8.74
C SER A 77 -8.96 -4.71 -8.87
N ASN A 78 -8.71 -4.22 -10.08
CA ASN A 78 -8.79 -2.80 -10.40
C ASN A 78 -10.24 -2.34 -10.52
N ILE A 79 -11.07 -3.16 -11.14
CA ILE A 79 -12.47 -2.85 -11.41
C ILE A 79 -13.25 -2.59 -10.12
N TYR A 80 -12.96 -3.35 -9.06
CA TYR A 80 -13.58 -3.09 -7.75
C TYR A 80 -13.23 -1.70 -7.22
N MET A 81 -11.95 -1.30 -7.33
CA MET A 81 -11.47 0.02 -6.91
C MET A 81 -12.03 1.15 -7.79
N PHE A 82 -12.12 0.92 -9.10
CA PHE A 82 -12.74 1.89 -10.02
C PHE A 82 -14.20 2.16 -9.65
N ASN A 83 -14.97 1.11 -9.32
CA ASN A 83 -16.35 1.28 -8.86
C ASN A 83 -16.44 2.09 -7.57
N ILE A 84 -15.52 1.90 -6.62
CA ILE A 84 -15.45 2.73 -5.41
C ILE A 84 -15.22 4.20 -5.81
N ALA A 85 -14.22 4.48 -6.65
CA ALA A 85 -13.89 5.85 -7.06
C ALA A 85 -15.05 6.53 -7.82
N ILE A 86 -15.70 5.83 -8.74
CA ILE A 86 -16.87 6.33 -9.49
C ILE A 86 -18.02 6.70 -8.52
N ARG A 87 -18.32 5.80 -7.57
CA ARG A 87 -19.41 6.01 -6.60
C ARG A 87 -19.11 7.15 -5.62
N LEU A 88 -17.84 7.29 -5.18
CA LEU A 88 -17.40 8.43 -4.35
C LEU A 88 -17.61 9.77 -5.08
N ALA A 89 -17.39 9.80 -6.38
CA ALA A 89 -17.63 10.96 -7.22
C ALA A 89 -19.11 11.14 -7.62
N HIS A 90 -20.03 10.40 -7.01
CA HIS A 90 -21.44 10.34 -7.41
C HIS A 90 -21.62 10.13 -8.91
N GLY A 91 -20.72 9.34 -9.50
CA GLY A 91 -20.63 9.11 -10.93
C GLY A 91 -21.43 7.91 -11.40
N THR A 92 -21.54 7.80 -12.71
CA THR A 92 -22.13 6.66 -13.40
C THR A 92 -21.24 6.20 -14.52
N TYR A 93 -21.17 4.89 -14.68
CA TYR A 93 -20.50 4.23 -15.79
C TYR A 93 -21.54 3.67 -16.76
N VAL A 94 -21.37 4.00 -18.04
CA VAL A 94 -22.11 3.43 -19.16
C VAL A 94 -21.08 2.96 -20.19
N GLU A 95 -21.19 1.72 -20.63
CA GLU A 95 -20.26 1.10 -21.58
C GLU A 95 -20.11 1.94 -22.85
N GLY A 96 -18.86 2.28 -23.20
CA GLY A 96 -18.50 3.06 -24.38
C GLY A 96 -18.68 4.60 -24.24
N GLU A 97 -19.33 5.06 -23.20
CA GLU A 97 -19.57 6.49 -22.97
C GLU A 97 -18.48 7.11 -22.07
N PRO A 98 -18.26 8.44 -22.15
CA PRO A 98 -17.38 9.14 -21.20
C PRO A 98 -17.89 9.00 -19.77
N LEU A 99 -16.95 8.81 -18.83
CA LEU A 99 -17.26 8.72 -17.40
C LEU A 99 -17.94 10.01 -16.92
N GLN A 100 -19.15 9.86 -16.38
CA GLN A 100 -19.89 10.95 -15.77
C GLN A 100 -19.58 11.00 -14.28
N VAL A 101 -18.97 12.07 -13.82
CA VAL A 101 -18.64 12.33 -12.40
C VAL A 101 -18.98 13.80 -12.05
N ASN A 102 -19.30 14.05 -10.78
CA ASN A 102 -19.73 15.41 -10.39
C ASN A 102 -18.51 16.33 -10.14
N ASP A 103 -17.76 16.09 -9.06
CA ASP A 103 -16.66 16.98 -8.66
C ASP A 103 -15.37 16.17 -8.43
N VAL A 104 -14.49 16.18 -9.45
CA VAL A 104 -13.20 15.47 -9.39
C VAL A 104 -12.28 16.05 -8.31
N PRO A 105 -12.08 17.38 -8.19
CA PRO A 105 -11.24 17.95 -7.14
C PRO A 105 -11.73 17.62 -5.72
N GLU A 106 -13.04 17.70 -5.46
CA GLU A 106 -13.61 17.37 -4.16
C GLU A 106 -13.41 15.89 -3.83
N THR A 107 -13.67 15.01 -4.80
CA THR A 107 -13.47 13.57 -4.65
C THR A 107 -12.00 13.22 -4.41
N LEU A 108 -11.05 13.82 -5.16
CA LEU A 108 -9.62 13.63 -4.93
C LEU A 108 -9.21 14.09 -3.52
N ASN A 109 -9.74 15.24 -3.05
CA ASN A 109 -9.47 15.72 -1.70
C ASN A 109 -10.02 14.76 -0.62
N LEU A 110 -11.23 14.23 -0.81
CA LEU A 110 -11.79 13.19 0.06
C LEU A 110 -10.89 11.95 0.10
N MET A 111 -10.51 11.41 -1.05
CA MET A 111 -9.63 10.24 -1.14
C MET A 111 -8.29 10.50 -0.46
N ARG A 112 -7.67 11.68 -0.69
CA ARG A 112 -6.43 12.09 -0.02
C ARG A 112 -6.58 12.20 1.48
N SER A 113 -7.72 12.71 1.98
CA SER A 113 -7.98 12.81 3.41
C SER A 113 -7.96 11.44 4.09
N TYR A 114 -8.51 10.42 3.45
CA TYR A 114 -8.43 9.04 3.92
C TYR A 114 -7.01 8.50 3.90
N TYR A 115 -6.30 8.67 2.78
CA TYR A 115 -4.93 8.17 2.64
C TYR A 115 -3.97 8.83 3.64
N THR A 116 -4.14 10.13 3.87
CA THR A 116 -3.39 10.87 4.90
C THR A 116 -3.60 10.32 6.31
N ARG A 117 -4.81 9.87 6.63
CA ARG A 117 -5.09 9.25 7.94
C ARG A 117 -4.37 7.91 8.13
N PHE A 118 -3.95 7.26 7.05
CA PHE A 118 -3.07 6.09 7.05
C PHE A 118 -1.57 6.46 7.05
N GLY A 119 -1.20 7.74 6.99
CA GLY A 119 0.19 8.20 6.93
C GLY A 119 0.70 8.49 5.52
N LEU A 120 -0.13 8.38 4.48
CA LEU A 120 0.27 8.62 3.09
C LEU A 120 0.14 10.11 2.74
N GLY A 121 1.12 10.68 2.00
CA GLY A 121 1.05 12.02 1.43
C GLY A 121 1.38 13.16 2.39
N ASN A 122 1.87 12.87 3.59
CA ASN A 122 2.36 13.84 4.57
C ASN A 122 3.70 13.38 5.15
N LEU A 123 4.44 14.32 5.78
CA LEU A 123 5.61 13.94 6.57
C LEU A 123 5.20 12.97 7.69
N THR A 124 5.92 11.87 7.83
CA THR A 124 5.69 10.91 8.92
C THR A 124 6.24 11.46 10.25
N GLY A 125 7.17 12.41 10.17
CA GLY A 125 7.87 12.99 11.31
C GLY A 125 8.94 12.04 11.85
N ILE A 126 9.43 11.11 11.05
CA ILE A 126 10.57 10.26 11.41
C ILE A 126 11.74 11.14 11.89
N ASP A 127 12.45 10.68 12.91
CA ASP A 127 13.49 11.41 13.62
C ASP A 127 14.83 11.55 12.87
N VAL A 128 14.75 11.72 11.54
CA VAL A 128 15.90 11.99 10.67
C VAL A 128 15.64 13.22 9.79
N PRO A 129 16.67 14.00 9.42
CA PRO A 129 16.51 15.18 8.59
C PRO A 129 16.26 14.82 7.13
N GLY A 130 15.53 15.69 6.43
CA GLY A 130 15.38 15.62 4.97
C GLY A 130 14.25 14.72 4.48
N GLU A 131 13.30 14.36 5.35
CA GLU A 131 12.08 13.65 4.93
C GLU A 131 11.28 14.47 3.92
N VAL A 132 10.67 13.80 2.93
CA VAL A 132 9.76 14.42 1.95
C VAL A 132 8.33 13.91 2.12
N ALA A 133 7.36 14.81 1.89
CA ALA A 133 5.93 14.55 2.13
C ALA A 133 5.24 13.70 1.04
N GLY A 134 5.99 13.25 0.01
CA GLY A 134 5.38 12.62 -1.17
C GLY A 134 5.16 13.63 -2.30
N TYR A 135 4.46 13.19 -3.35
CA TYR A 135 4.07 14.05 -4.47
C TYR A 135 2.57 13.90 -4.73
N GLN A 136 1.87 15.01 -4.83
CA GLN A 136 0.45 15.05 -5.17
C GLN A 136 0.28 15.56 -6.60
N SER A 137 -0.35 14.76 -7.45
CA SER A 137 -0.66 15.15 -8.82
C SER A 137 -1.77 16.20 -8.85
N VAL A 138 -1.70 17.12 -9.82
CA VAL A 138 -2.67 18.21 -9.99
C VAL A 138 -3.67 17.97 -11.14
N ASN A 139 -3.60 16.80 -11.80
CA ASN A 139 -4.49 16.48 -12.90
C ASN A 139 -5.90 16.15 -12.37
N THR A 140 -6.93 16.79 -12.92
CA THR A 140 -8.33 16.70 -12.50
C THR A 140 -9.25 16.07 -13.56
N LEU A 141 -8.70 15.31 -14.51
CA LEU A 141 -9.53 14.53 -15.44
C LEU A 141 -10.24 13.40 -14.68
N ALA A 142 -11.45 13.08 -15.07
CA ALA A 142 -12.28 12.05 -14.43
C ALA A 142 -11.57 10.68 -14.30
N GLY A 143 -10.86 10.24 -15.34
CA GLY A 143 -10.06 9.02 -15.33
C GLY A 143 -8.96 8.97 -14.25
N MET A 144 -8.52 10.14 -13.75
CA MET A 144 -7.50 10.20 -12.70
C MET A 144 -8.01 9.70 -11.35
N LEU A 145 -9.33 9.74 -11.09
CA LEU A 145 -9.94 9.11 -9.92
C LEU A 145 -9.72 7.59 -9.94
N LEU A 146 -9.85 6.98 -11.11
CA LEU A 146 -9.61 5.55 -11.31
C LEU A 146 -8.16 5.21 -11.01
N ASN A 147 -7.23 5.94 -11.62
CA ASN A 147 -5.78 5.76 -11.39
C ASN A 147 -5.41 5.96 -9.91
N TYR A 148 -6.01 6.96 -9.26
CA TYR A 148 -5.75 7.22 -7.85
C TYR A 148 -6.20 6.06 -6.96
N SER A 149 -7.37 5.49 -7.24
CA SER A 149 -7.93 4.36 -6.47
C SER A 149 -7.06 3.10 -6.48
N ILE A 150 -6.17 2.97 -7.46
CA ILE A 150 -5.24 1.84 -7.61
C ILE A 150 -3.77 2.21 -7.37
N GLY A 151 -3.49 3.45 -6.92
CA GLY A 151 -2.15 3.90 -6.56
C GLY A 151 -1.26 4.32 -7.74
N GLN A 152 -1.85 4.76 -8.84
CA GLN A 152 -1.13 5.20 -10.04
C GLN A 152 -1.27 6.71 -10.29
N PHE A 153 -1.31 7.54 -9.25
CA PHE A 153 -1.54 8.97 -9.39
C PHE A 153 -0.65 9.82 -8.49
N ASP A 154 -0.75 9.65 -7.17
CA ASP A 154 0.16 10.29 -6.21
C ASP A 154 1.34 9.36 -5.89
N MET A 155 2.47 9.92 -5.43
CA MET A 155 3.68 9.16 -5.10
C MET A 155 4.01 9.31 -3.62
N TYR A 156 4.48 8.24 -3.01
CA TYR A 156 4.79 8.15 -1.59
C TYR A 156 6.20 7.63 -1.35
N THR A 157 6.73 7.85 -0.16
CA THR A 157 8.01 7.26 0.24
C THR A 157 7.81 5.87 0.86
N PRO A 158 8.83 5.00 0.86
CA PRO A 158 8.76 3.71 1.54
C PRO A 158 8.40 3.82 3.04
N VAL A 159 8.83 4.87 3.75
CA VAL A 159 8.47 5.06 5.16
C VAL A 159 6.98 5.39 5.33
N GLN A 160 6.37 6.13 4.40
CA GLN A 160 4.93 6.36 4.39
C GLN A 160 4.15 5.06 4.11
N LEU A 161 4.64 4.22 3.20
CA LEU A 161 4.08 2.89 2.97
C LEU A 161 4.21 1.98 4.19
N LEU A 162 5.32 2.10 4.94
CA LEU A 162 5.50 1.39 6.20
C LEU A 162 4.52 1.89 7.28
N GLU A 163 4.31 3.21 7.38
CA GLU A 163 3.32 3.79 8.30
C GLU A 163 1.90 3.31 7.95
N TYR A 164 1.54 3.33 6.66
CA TYR A 164 0.27 2.81 6.17
C TYR A 164 0.03 1.36 6.59
N ILE A 165 0.96 0.46 6.29
CA ILE A 165 0.75 -0.96 6.60
C ILE A 165 0.81 -1.23 8.11
N SER A 166 1.58 -0.45 8.87
CA SER A 166 1.59 -0.52 10.32
C SER A 166 0.22 -0.11 10.90
N THR A 167 -0.40 0.92 10.33
CA THR A 167 -1.77 1.35 10.70
C THR A 167 -2.80 0.25 10.43
N VAL A 168 -2.69 -0.46 9.30
CA VAL A 168 -3.54 -1.63 9.03
C VAL A 168 -3.27 -2.75 10.05
N ALA A 169 -2.01 -3.07 10.33
CA ALA A 169 -1.61 -4.14 11.25
C ALA A 169 -2.09 -3.90 12.69
N THR A 170 -2.10 -2.64 13.13
CA THR A 170 -2.50 -2.23 14.49
C THR A 170 -4.00 -1.91 14.62
N THR A 171 -4.80 -2.25 13.61
CA THR A 171 -6.24 -1.95 13.58
C THR A 171 -6.50 -0.45 13.79
N GLY A 172 -5.81 0.37 12.99
CA GLY A 172 -6.07 1.81 12.86
C GLY A 172 -5.20 2.73 13.69
N TYR A 173 -4.27 2.23 14.49
CA TYR A 173 -3.36 3.09 15.25
C TYR A 173 -2.13 3.44 14.42
N THR A 174 -1.91 4.73 14.17
CA THR A 174 -0.78 5.27 13.43
C THR A 174 0.23 5.86 14.40
N TYR A 175 1.42 5.29 14.46
CA TYR A 175 2.51 5.77 15.31
C TYR A 175 3.56 6.47 14.48
N LYS A 176 4.17 7.52 15.05
CA LYS A 176 5.30 8.22 14.46
C LYS A 176 6.49 7.25 14.32
N PRO A 177 7.02 7.04 13.10
CA PRO A 177 8.22 6.25 12.92
C PRO A 177 9.40 6.89 13.67
N ARG A 178 10.28 6.06 14.22
CA ARG A 178 11.50 6.49 14.86
C ARG A 178 12.64 5.51 14.63
N ILE A 179 13.85 6.03 14.57
CA ILE A 179 15.08 5.24 14.49
C ILE A 179 15.77 5.20 15.86
N TYR A 180 15.71 6.31 16.59
CA TYR A 180 16.28 6.39 17.92
C TYR A 180 15.32 5.78 18.96
N SER A 181 15.85 4.89 19.79
CA SER A 181 15.08 4.31 20.91
C SER A 181 15.57 4.81 22.27
N TYR A 182 16.88 5.00 22.43
CA TYR A 182 17.47 5.60 23.63
C TYR A 182 18.87 6.12 23.33
N ALA A 183 19.37 7.01 24.19
CA ALA A 183 20.76 7.47 24.21
C ALA A 183 21.44 7.03 25.53
N THR A 184 22.72 6.77 25.45
CA THR A 184 23.55 6.43 26.64
C THR A 184 24.65 7.46 26.81
N GLU A 185 25.20 7.55 28.05
CA GLU A 185 26.45 8.23 28.28
C GLU A 185 27.58 7.66 27.40
N VAL A 186 28.52 8.50 27.04
CA VAL A 186 29.67 8.11 26.21
C VAL A 186 30.46 7.01 26.90
N ASN A 187 30.68 5.90 26.21
CA ASN A 187 31.37 4.69 26.70
C ASN A 187 30.71 4.07 27.95
N SER A 188 29.42 4.21 28.11
CA SER A 188 28.61 3.64 29.20
C SER A 188 27.38 2.91 28.67
N SER A 189 26.79 2.04 29.49
CA SER A 189 25.47 1.48 29.30
C SER A 189 24.38 2.26 30.05
N GLU A 190 24.74 3.35 30.75
CA GLU A 190 23.78 4.18 31.46
C GLU A 190 22.90 4.94 30.44
N VAL A 191 21.61 4.68 30.49
CA VAL A 191 20.63 5.34 29.63
C VAL A 191 20.32 6.72 30.18
N VAL A 192 20.56 7.77 29.38
CA VAL A 192 20.34 9.17 29.75
C VAL A 192 19.05 9.73 29.12
N GLU A 193 18.59 9.14 28.04
CA GLU A 193 17.36 9.57 27.37
C GLU A 193 16.67 8.37 26.71
N VAL A 194 15.34 8.32 26.81
CA VAL A 194 14.50 7.32 26.15
C VAL A 194 13.53 8.04 25.23
N TYR A 195 13.48 7.61 23.97
CA TYR A 195 12.54 8.13 22.98
C TYR A 195 11.30 7.22 22.93
N GLU A 196 10.20 7.71 23.49
CA GLU A 196 8.94 6.96 23.57
C GLU A 196 8.19 6.93 22.23
N SER A 197 7.34 5.92 22.06
CA SER A 197 6.45 5.84 20.90
C SER A 197 5.37 6.91 20.98
N GLU A 198 5.19 7.68 19.90
CA GLU A 198 4.20 8.75 19.79
C GLU A 198 3.04 8.31 18.90
N LEU A 199 1.83 8.28 19.46
CA LEU A 199 0.61 8.06 18.69
C LEU A 199 0.27 9.33 17.90
N ARG A 200 0.23 9.24 16.59
CA ARG A 200 -0.13 10.34 15.68
C ARG A 200 -1.62 10.42 15.39
N ASN A 201 -2.21 9.27 15.12
CA ASN A 201 -3.61 9.19 14.72
C ASN A 201 -4.20 7.82 15.10
N LYS A 202 -5.53 7.80 15.19
CA LYS A 202 -6.33 6.59 15.20
C LYS A 202 -7.43 6.75 14.16
N LEU A 203 -7.64 5.73 13.34
CA LEU A 203 -8.76 5.69 12.42
C LEU A 203 -10.05 5.53 13.22
N GLU A 204 -10.90 6.55 13.17
CA GLU A 204 -12.12 6.63 13.96
C GLU A 204 -13.36 6.36 13.10
N GLY A 205 -14.43 5.91 13.75
CA GLY A 205 -15.73 5.63 13.16
C GLY A 205 -16.35 4.39 13.80
N GLU A 206 -17.66 4.34 13.90
CA GLU A 206 -18.40 3.26 14.59
C GLU A 206 -18.03 1.85 14.09
N LYS A 207 -17.72 1.72 12.79
CA LYS A 207 -17.37 0.45 12.14
C LYS A 207 -15.93 0.38 11.68
N SER A 208 -15.07 1.33 12.09
CA SER A 208 -13.68 1.40 11.63
C SER A 208 -12.92 0.09 11.84
N ASP A 209 -13.00 -0.48 13.03
CA ASP A 209 -12.31 -1.74 13.36
C ASP A 209 -12.85 -2.93 12.53
N GLU A 210 -14.17 -3.01 12.31
CA GLU A 210 -14.80 -4.02 11.45
C GLU A 210 -14.24 -3.94 10.02
N TYR A 211 -14.18 -2.73 9.47
CA TYR A 211 -13.74 -2.50 8.09
C TYR A 211 -12.24 -2.73 7.92
N LEU A 212 -11.44 -2.36 8.91
CA LEU A 212 -10.01 -2.71 8.93
C LEU A 212 -9.77 -4.22 9.01
N ASN A 213 -10.56 -4.93 9.81
CA ASN A 213 -10.50 -6.40 9.85
C ASN A 213 -10.79 -7.03 8.48
N ARG A 214 -11.69 -6.45 7.69
CA ARG A 214 -11.95 -6.91 6.32
C ARG A 214 -10.76 -6.67 5.40
N VAL A 215 -10.11 -5.51 5.52
CA VAL A 215 -8.86 -5.22 4.79
C VAL A 215 -7.75 -6.21 5.17
N GLN A 216 -7.58 -6.50 6.46
CA GLN A 216 -6.62 -7.47 6.97
C GLN A 216 -6.91 -8.88 6.42
N GLN A 217 -8.17 -9.30 6.38
CA GLN A 217 -8.58 -10.58 5.76
C GLN A 217 -8.26 -10.61 4.27
N GLY A 218 -8.50 -9.53 3.54
CA GLY A 218 -8.14 -9.41 2.12
C GLY A 218 -6.63 -9.51 1.88
N PHE A 219 -5.82 -8.88 2.74
CA PHE A 219 -4.36 -8.97 2.69
C PHE A 219 -3.84 -10.36 3.06
N ARG A 220 -4.50 -11.04 4.01
CA ARG A 220 -4.20 -12.44 4.30
C ARG A 220 -4.56 -13.33 3.13
N ALA A 221 -5.72 -13.12 2.51
CA ALA A 221 -6.17 -13.87 1.35
C ALA A 221 -5.23 -13.67 0.13
N CYS A 222 -4.70 -12.45 -0.08
CA CYS A 222 -3.69 -12.19 -1.12
C CYS A 222 -2.46 -13.09 -0.96
N VAL A 223 -1.96 -13.26 0.27
CA VAL A 223 -0.80 -14.12 0.53
C VAL A 223 -1.13 -15.60 0.45
N THR A 224 -2.30 -16.03 0.89
CA THR A 224 -2.64 -17.47 0.96
C THR A 224 -3.17 -18.06 -0.34
N GLY A 225 -3.90 -17.28 -1.11
CA GLY A 225 -4.59 -17.78 -2.31
C GLY A 225 -4.63 -16.80 -3.48
N GLY A 226 -3.94 -15.66 -3.37
CA GLY A 226 -3.84 -14.64 -4.42
C GLY A 226 -2.41 -14.48 -4.95
N ASP A 227 -2.12 -13.30 -5.50
CA ASP A 227 -0.89 -12.99 -6.25
C ASP A 227 0.22 -12.35 -5.39
N CYS A 228 0.18 -12.53 -4.08
CA CYS A 228 1.17 -11.93 -3.17
C CYS A 228 2.43 -12.79 -2.96
N GLY A 229 2.84 -13.56 -3.96
CA GLY A 229 4.07 -14.35 -3.97
C GLY A 229 3.88 -15.81 -3.56
N SER A 230 4.72 -16.68 -4.12
CA SER A 230 4.61 -18.12 -3.95
C SER A 230 5.32 -18.65 -2.71
N GLN A 231 6.49 -18.08 -2.37
CA GLN A 231 7.31 -18.55 -1.26
C GLN A 231 6.88 -17.94 0.09
N ILE A 232 6.37 -16.70 0.08
CA ILE A 232 5.95 -16.01 1.31
C ILE A 232 4.79 -16.72 2.02
N LYS A 233 3.92 -17.40 1.28
CA LYS A 233 2.78 -18.16 1.84
C LYS A 233 3.20 -19.43 2.60
N GLU A 234 4.36 -20.00 2.27
CA GLU A 234 4.87 -21.24 2.86
C GLU A 234 5.59 -21.02 4.20
N ARG A 235 5.65 -19.77 4.66
CA ARG A 235 6.32 -19.43 5.92
C ARG A 235 5.57 -20.00 7.13
N LYS A 236 6.36 -20.38 8.17
CA LYS A 236 5.82 -20.79 9.46
C LYS A 236 5.00 -19.66 10.12
N GLN A 237 5.52 -18.45 10.06
CA GLN A 237 4.80 -17.27 10.53
C GLN A 237 3.81 -16.81 9.46
N SER A 238 2.55 -16.65 9.84
CA SER A 238 1.52 -16.16 8.94
C SER A 238 1.80 -14.72 8.51
N VAL A 239 1.71 -14.45 7.22
CA VAL A 239 1.93 -13.11 6.66
C VAL A 239 0.63 -12.60 6.06
N ALA A 240 0.33 -11.33 6.28
CA ALA A 240 -0.69 -10.59 5.53
C ALA A 240 -0.02 -9.42 4.81
N GLY A 241 -0.43 -9.14 3.58
CA GLY A 241 0.19 -8.06 2.81
C GLY A 241 -0.43 -7.89 1.44
N LYS A 242 0.06 -6.89 0.72
CA LYS A 242 -0.39 -6.55 -0.62
C LYS A 242 0.78 -6.18 -1.50
N THR A 243 0.85 -6.79 -2.67
CA THR A 243 1.77 -6.39 -3.74
C THR A 243 1.28 -5.13 -4.43
N GLY A 244 2.23 -4.36 -4.95
CA GLY A 244 2.01 -3.27 -5.86
C GLY A 244 2.94 -3.40 -7.06
N THR A 245 2.42 -3.16 -8.24
CA THR A 245 3.20 -2.97 -9.45
C THR A 245 2.77 -1.64 -10.03
N ALA A 246 3.73 -0.75 -10.27
CA ALA A 246 3.47 0.53 -10.88
C ALA A 246 4.35 0.67 -12.12
N GLU A 247 3.73 1.10 -13.21
CA GLU A 247 4.42 1.41 -14.45
C GLU A 247 4.83 2.89 -14.45
N VAL A 248 6.10 3.16 -14.76
CA VAL A 248 6.65 4.51 -14.89
C VAL A 248 7.42 4.59 -16.21
N GLY A 249 6.74 4.97 -17.27
CA GLY A 249 7.28 4.86 -18.64
C GLY A 249 7.60 3.41 -18.98
N ASP A 250 8.84 3.14 -19.39
CA ASP A 250 9.33 1.78 -19.73
C ASP A 250 9.77 0.96 -18.50
N TRP A 251 9.58 1.49 -17.29
CA TRP A 251 10.06 0.91 -16.04
C TRP A 251 8.91 0.43 -15.16
N THR A 252 9.16 -0.63 -14.39
CA THR A 252 8.22 -1.14 -13.40
C THR A 252 8.81 -1.01 -12.00
N THR A 253 8.02 -0.56 -11.04
CA THR A 253 8.35 -0.60 -9.62
C THR A 253 7.63 -1.77 -8.97
N ALA A 254 8.36 -2.69 -8.35
CA ALA A 254 7.78 -3.75 -7.54
C ALA A 254 7.68 -3.28 -6.09
N ILE A 255 6.51 -3.44 -5.49
CA ILE A 255 6.23 -3.07 -4.10
C ILE A 255 5.59 -4.26 -3.38
N PHE A 256 5.94 -4.43 -2.10
CA PHE A 256 5.24 -5.30 -1.19
C PHE A 256 5.18 -4.67 0.20
N VAL A 257 3.97 -4.48 0.69
CA VAL A 257 3.70 -4.04 2.06
C VAL A 257 3.01 -5.15 2.83
N GLY A 258 3.37 -5.34 4.09
CA GLY A 258 2.77 -6.40 4.88
C GLY A 258 3.24 -6.41 6.33
N TYR A 259 2.73 -7.38 7.06
CA TYR A 259 3.06 -7.61 8.46
C TYR A 259 3.00 -9.09 8.83
N ALA A 260 3.66 -9.45 9.90
CA ALA A 260 3.71 -10.82 10.42
C ALA A 260 3.87 -10.85 11.96
N PRO A 261 3.32 -11.88 12.66
CA PRO A 261 2.28 -12.80 12.19
C PRO A 261 0.95 -12.08 11.94
N TYR A 262 0.08 -12.67 11.11
CA TYR A 262 -1.24 -12.09 10.80
C TYR A 262 -2.12 -11.95 12.05
N GLU A 263 -2.16 -13.00 12.89
CA GLU A 263 -3.06 -13.07 14.06
C GLU A 263 -2.59 -12.14 15.19
N GLN A 264 -1.28 -11.91 15.31
CA GLN A 264 -0.68 -11.06 16.33
C GLN A 264 0.55 -10.35 15.77
N PRO A 265 0.38 -9.23 15.06
CA PRO A 265 1.46 -8.53 14.41
C PRO A 265 2.63 -8.16 15.33
N LYS A 266 3.85 -8.50 14.93
CA LYS A 266 5.11 -8.18 15.62
C LYS A 266 6.03 -7.33 14.78
N VAL A 267 5.92 -7.45 13.45
CA VAL A 267 6.73 -6.70 12.50
C VAL A 267 5.89 -6.32 11.30
N ALA A 268 5.99 -5.07 10.89
CA ALA A 268 5.49 -4.57 9.61
C ALA A 268 6.67 -4.26 8.69
N PHE A 269 6.46 -4.36 7.39
CA PHE A 269 7.50 -4.11 6.40
C PHE A 269 6.92 -3.44 5.15
N ALA A 270 7.74 -2.63 4.51
CA ALA A 270 7.49 -2.08 3.18
C ALA A 270 8.76 -2.27 2.34
N CYS A 271 8.64 -3.00 1.24
CA CYS A 271 9.68 -3.15 0.25
C CYS A 271 9.26 -2.41 -1.01
N ALA A 272 10.13 -1.55 -1.52
CA ALA A 272 9.99 -0.91 -2.81
C ALA A 272 11.27 -1.12 -3.63
N ALA A 273 11.12 -1.68 -4.82
CA ALA A 273 12.20 -1.90 -5.79
C ALA A 273 11.89 -1.08 -7.05
N PRO A 274 12.25 0.22 -7.05
CA PRO A 274 12.07 1.07 -8.21
C PRO A 274 12.98 0.62 -9.35
N THR A 275 12.51 0.75 -10.58
CA THR A 275 13.25 0.36 -11.79
C THR A 275 13.71 -1.11 -11.80
N SER A 276 12.88 -2.00 -11.28
CA SER A 276 13.22 -3.42 -11.14
C SER A 276 13.31 -4.18 -12.46
N SER A 277 12.92 -3.60 -13.61
CA SER A 277 13.12 -4.24 -14.91
C SER A 277 13.58 -3.29 -16.01
N VAL A 278 14.75 -3.52 -16.56
CA VAL A 278 15.21 -2.97 -17.84
C VAL A 278 14.63 -3.75 -19.02
N ASN A 279 14.19 -4.96 -18.76
CA ASN A 279 13.40 -5.82 -19.64
C ASN A 279 12.36 -6.51 -18.80
N LEU A 280 11.07 -6.37 -19.13
CA LEU A 280 9.92 -6.99 -18.47
C LEU A 280 10.05 -8.52 -18.23
N GLN A 281 11.08 -9.15 -18.76
CA GLN A 281 11.36 -10.59 -18.64
C GLN A 281 12.44 -10.95 -17.60
N SER A 282 13.18 -10.01 -17.00
CA SER A 282 14.42 -10.33 -16.26
C SER A 282 14.42 -10.03 -14.77
N VAL A 283 13.50 -9.26 -14.24
CA VAL A 283 13.39 -9.06 -12.78
C VAL A 283 12.03 -9.56 -12.32
N SER A 284 12.08 -10.57 -11.47
CA SER A 284 10.89 -11.16 -10.88
C SER A 284 10.05 -10.09 -10.17
N ALA A 285 8.76 -9.96 -10.53
CA ALA A 285 7.78 -9.19 -9.79
C ALA A 285 7.78 -9.55 -8.30
N ASN A 286 8.32 -10.73 -7.97
CA ASN A 286 8.40 -11.30 -6.64
C ASN A 286 9.69 -10.94 -5.87
N ILE A 287 10.51 -9.99 -6.34
CA ILE A 287 11.74 -9.61 -5.61
C ILE A 287 11.43 -9.14 -4.20
N CYS A 288 10.40 -8.32 -4.02
CA CYS A 288 9.98 -7.82 -2.72
C CYS A 288 9.31 -8.90 -1.87
N THR A 289 8.52 -9.80 -2.45
CA THR A 289 7.82 -10.87 -1.72
C THR A 289 8.76 -12.02 -1.38
N ASP A 290 9.25 -12.74 -2.38
CA ASP A 290 9.88 -14.03 -2.21
C ASP A 290 11.38 -13.92 -1.86
N THR A 291 12.04 -12.82 -2.21
CA THR A 291 13.48 -12.66 -1.97
C THR A 291 13.78 -11.77 -0.76
N VAL A 292 13.38 -10.50 -0.82
CA VAL A 292 13.77 -9.52 0.20
C VAL A 292 13.02 -9.78 1.50
N THR A 293 11.69 -9.77 1.46
CA THR A 293 10.86 -9.88 2.67
C THR A 293 11.06 -11.22 3.36
N ASN A 294 11.18 -12.34 2.62
CA ASN A 294 11.44 -13.64 3.23
C ASN A 294 12.73 -13.63 4.05
N LYS A 295 13.83 -13.13 3.49
CA LYS A 295 15.11 -13.06 4.20
C LYS A 295 15.08 -12.12 5.40
N VAL A 296 14.38 -11.00 5.28
CA VAL A 296 14.22 -10.05 6.38
C VAL A 296 13.41 -10.69 7.52
N LEU A 297 12.29 -11.33 7.21
CA LEU A 297 11.48 -12.02 8.20
C LEU A 297 12.20 -13.20 8.85
N ASP A 298 12.98 -13.98 8.08
CA ASP A 298 13.81 -15.07 8.63
C ASP A 298 14.76 -14.51 9.69
N LYS A 299 15.47 -13.41 9.36
CA LYS A 299 16.41 -12.80 10.29
C LYS A 299 15.72 -12.15 11.48
N TYR A 300 14.56 -11.52 11.27
CA TYR A 300 13.80 -10.94 12.37
C TYR A 300 13.36 -12.00 13.39
N PHE A 301 12.77 -13.10 12.95
CA PHE A 301 12.31 -14.16 13.85
C PHE A 301 13.43 -15.06 14.40
N GLU A 302 14.60 -15.04 13.80
CA GLU A 302 15.84 -15.62 14.40
C GLU A 302 16.29 -14.77 15.60
N LEU A 303 16.27 -13.44 15.45
CA LEU A 303 16.69 -12.50 16.50
C LEU A 303 15.66 -12.34 17.62
N TYR A 304 14.38 -12.44 17.28
CA TYR A 304 13.24 -12.28 18.18
C TYR A 304 12.34 -13.52 18.11
N PRO A 305 12.77 -14.66 18.68
CA PRO A 305 11.99 -15.89 18.66
C PRO A 305 10.66 -15.71 19.42
N GLN A 306 9.62 -16.37 18.88
CA GLN A 306 8.25 -16.33 19.45
C GLN A 306 8.03 -17.51 20.41
#